data_90ef583fdffeff3be983655a131f4660
#
_entry.id   90ef583fdffeff3be983655a131f4660
#
_cell.length_a   1.000
_cell.length_b   1.000
_cell.length_c   1.000
_cell.angle_alpha   90.00
_cell.angle_beta   90.00
_cell.angle_gamma   90.00
#
_symmetry.space_group_name_H-M   'P 1'
#
loop_
_entity.id
_entity.type
_entity.pdbx_description
1 polymer ?
#
loop_
_entity_poly.entity_id
_entity_poly.type
_entity_poly.pdbx_seq_one_letter_code
_entity_poly.pdbx_strand_id
1 'polypeptide(L)'
;MIKILFICYGNICRSPMAEFIMKDMLKKQGLEDEFHIQSAATSTEEIWGGRGNPIYSPARAELTKRGIPFDSNKRAVQATKEDYDKYDYLICMEAMNVRDLMRIIGFDKEHKVKKLLDFTNHGGDIADPWYSGDFTATYKDIVEGCRAIIEKYKEGTLCQ
;
A
#
# COMPACT_ATOMS: atom_id res chain seq x y z
N MET A 1 -8.82 16.11 -1.95
CA MET A 1 -7.68 15.18 -2.11
C MET A 1 -7.93 13.92 -1.30
N ILE A 2 -7.78 12.77 -1.92
CA ILE A 2 -7.95 11.48 -1.25
C ILE A 2 -6.59 11.02 -0.72
N LYS A 3 -6.52 10.70 0.56
CA LYS A 3 -5.28 10.32 1.24
C LYS A 3 -5.30 8.83 1.56
N ILE A 4 -4.36 8.08 0.99
CA ILE A 4 -4.25 6.63 1.15
C ILE A 4 -2.91 6.26 1.77
N LEU A 5 -2.96 5.43 2.82
CA LEU A 5 -1.78 4.82 3.41
C LEU A 5 -1.83 3.31 3.12
N PHE A 6 -0.91 2.83 2.29
CA PHE A 6 -0.76 1.40 2.05
C PHE A 6 0.00 0.74 3.18
N ILE A 7 -0.47 -0.41 3.64
CA ILE A 7 0.03 -1.10 4.82
C ILE A 7 0.46 -2.52 4.47
N CYS A 8 1.64 -2.93 4.90
CA CYS A 8 2.04 -4.33 4.94
C CYS A 8 2.82 -4.59 6.23
N TYR A 9 3.38 -5.78 6.38
CA TYR A 9 4.06 -6.15 7.61
C TYR A 9 5.33 -5.31 7.87
N GLY A 10 6.25 -5.25 6.89
CA GLY A 10 7.57 -4.64 7.07
C GLY A 10 7.79 -3.31 6.37
N ASN A 11 6.93 -2.92 5.44
CA ASN A 11 7.06 -1.71 4.62
C ASN A 11 8.36 -1.65 3.80
N ILE A 12 8.83 -2.80 3.34
CA ILE A 12 9.98 -2.86 2.44
C ILE A 12 9.66 -3.52 1.10
N CYS A 13 8.47 -4.11 0.96
CA CYS A 13 8.11 -4.87 -0.24
C CYS A 13 6.73 -4.48 -0.77
N ARG A 14 5.64 -5.12 -0.30
CA ARG A 14 4.30 -4.93 -0.88
C ARG A 14 3.77 -3.51 -0.76
N SER A 15 3.83 -2.90 0.42
CA SER A 15 3.26 -1.56 0.58
C SER A 15 4.04 -0.48 -0.16
N PRO A 16 5.40 -0.47 -0.20
CA PRO A 16 6.08 0.50 -1.05
C PRO A 16 5.87 0.22 -2.54
N MET A 17 5.75 -1.05 -2.97
CA MET A 17 5.38 -1.34 -4.36
C MET A 17 4.02 -0.71 -4.68
N ALA A 18 3.02 -0.90 -3.82
CA ALA A 18 1.69 -0.32 -4.01
C ALA A 18 1.76 1.21 -4.06
N GLU A 19 2.53 1.83 -3.19
CA GLU A 19 2.71 3.27 -3.18
C GLU A 19 3.19 3.79 -4.54
N PHE A 20 4.28 3.21 -5.07
CA PHE A 20 4.88 3.72 -6.31
C PHE A 20 4.11 3.31 -7.56
N ILE A 21 3.51 2.11 -7.57
CA ILE A 21 2.63 1.70 -8.67
C ILE A 21 1.42 2.64 -8.75
N MET A 22 0.79 2.93 -7.62
CA MET A 22 -0.37 3.82 -7.58
C MET A 22 0.00 5.23 -8.03
N LYS A 23 1.12 5.77 -7.54
CA LYS A 23 1.61 7.09 -7.95
C LYS A 23 1.85 7.16 -9.46
N ASP A 24 2.45 6.14 -10.04
CA ASP A 24 2.71 6.08 -11.48
C ASP A 24 1.41 6.04 -12.28
N MET A 25 0.46 5.20 -11.87
CA MET A 25 -0.83 5.10 -12.55
C MET A 25 -1.60 6.41 -12.49
N LEU A 26 -1.61 7.07 -11.33
CA LEU A 26 -2.28 8.36 -11.16
C LEU A 26 -1.65 9.43 -12.05
N LYS A 27 -0.32 9.48 -12.10
CA LYS A 27 0.40 10.45 -12.94
C LYS A 27 0.07 10.26 -14.42
N LYS A 28 0.05 9.01 -14.89
CA LYS A 28 -0.26 8.71 -16.30
C LYS A 28 -1.67 9.09 -16.69
N GLN A 29 -2.58 9.19 -15.71
CA GLN A 29 -3.97 9.57 -15.95
C GLN A 29 -4.27 11.03 -15.58
N GLY A 30 -3.26 11.82 -15.21
CA GLY A 30 -3.44 13.22 -14.84
C GLY A 30 -4.18 13.41 -13.52
N LEU A 31 -4.15 12.42 -12.64
CA LEU A 31 -4.88 12.45 -11.37
C LEU A 31 -3.95 12.62 -10.16
N GLU A 32 -2.67 12.89 -10.37
CA GLU A 32 -1.68 12.93 -9.28
C GLU A 32 -2.00 13.99 -8.22
N ASP A 33 -2.64 15.09 -8.60
CA ASP A 33 -2.99 16.15 -7.64
C ASP A 33 -4.27 15.85 -6.86
N GLU A 34 -4.98 14.79 -7.23
CA GLU A 34 -6.22 14.38 -6.57
C GLU A 34 -5.97 13.42 -5.41
N PHE A 35 -4.75 12.88 -5.29
CA PHE A 35 -4.40 11.84 -4.30
C PHE A 35 -3.12 12.17 -3.58
N HIS A 36 -3.07 11.76 -2.30
CA HIS A 36 -1.84 11.73 -1.51
C HIS A 36 -1.60 10.28 -1.09
N ILE A 37 -0.50 9.69 -1.55
CA ILE A 37 -0.21 8.26 -1.36
C ILE A 37 1.06 8.09 -0.56
N GLN A 38 0.99 7.30 0.52
CA GLN A 38 2.15 6.90 1.33
C GLN A 38 2.03 5.43 1.69
N SER A 39 3.03 4.90 2.38
CA SER A 39 3.03 3.52 2.85
C SER A 39 3.72 3.40 4.21
N ALA A 40 3.32 2.37 4.98
CA ALA A 40 3.86 2.13 6.32
C ALA A 40 3.76 0.64 6.67
N ALA A 41 4.41 0.25 7.76
CA ALA A 41 4.43 -1.11 8.28
C ALA A 41 3.54 -1.24 9.52
N THR A 42 3.04 -2.45 9.77
CA THR A 42 2.44 -2.76 11.07
C THR A 42 3.51 -3.09 12.11
N SER A 43 4.66 -3.62 11.69
CA SER A 43 5.73 -4.03 12.60
C SER A 43 6.91 -3.07 12.59
N THR A 44 7.83 -3.27 13.53
CA THR A 44 9.11 -2.56 13.59
C THR A 44 10.27 -3.43 13.13
N GLU A 45 9.99 -4.59 12.53
CA GLU A 45 11.01 -5.58 12.19
C GLU A 45 12.09 -5.02 11.26
N GLU A 46 11.70 -4.10 10.36
CA GLU A 46 12.60 -3.49 9.40
C GLU A 46 13.08 -2.10 9.84
N ILE A 47 12.98 -1.79 11.14
CA ILE A 47 13.39 -0.50 11.71
C ILE A 47 14.37 -0.72 12.84
N TRP A 48 15.59 -0.19 12.70
CA TRP A 48 16.66 -0.33 13.67
C TRP A 48 17.15 1.04 14.14
N GLY A 49 17.14 1.27 15.45
CA GLY A 49 17.60 2.54 16.01
C GLY A 49 16.88 3.76 15.46
N GLY A 50 15.58 3.62 15.19
CA GLY A 50 14.77 4.68 14.62
C GLY A 50 14.96 4.87 13.12
N ARG A 51 15.75 4.03 12.47
CA ARG A 51 16.00 4.11 11.03
C ARG A 51 15.45 2.89 10.31
N GLY A 52 14.58 3.11 9.33
CA GLY A 52 13.99 2.06 8.52
C GLY A 52 14.93 1.56 7.43
N ASN A 53 14.77 0.30 7.07
CA ASN A 53 15.47 -0.31 5.95
C ASN A 53 14.91 0.23 4.62
N PRO A 54 15.73 0.22 3.55
CA PRO A 54 15.28 0.62 2.22
C PRO A 54 14.34 -0.43 1.62
N ILE A 55 13.73 -0.09 0.49
CA ILE A 55 12.92 -1.04 -0.27
C ILE A 55 13.76 -2.28 -0.57
N TYR A 56 13.18 -3.45 -0.35
CA TYR A 56 13.82 -4.74 -0.59
C TYR A 56 14.30 -4.85 -2.04
N SER A 57 15.53 -5.32 -2.23
CA SER A 57 16.17 -5.34 -3.54
C SER A 57 15.34 -5.99 -4.66
N PRO A 58 14.73 -7.20 -4.45
CA PRO A 58 13.88 -7.80 -5.48
C PRO A 58 12.62 -6.97 -5.80
N ALA A 59 12.08 -6.24 -4.83
CA ALA A 59 10.94 -5.34 -5.06
C ALA A 59 11.37 -4.16 -5.95
N ARG A 60 12.54 -3.58 -5.67
CA ARG A 60 13.10 -2.52 -6.53
C ARG A 60 13.35 -3.02 -7.94
N ALA A 61 13.87 -4.25 -8.07
CA ALA A 61 14.12 -4.86 -9.36
C ALA A 61 12.83 -5.04 -10.17
N GLU A 62 11.73 -5.45 -9.51
CA GLU A 62 10.45 -5.60 -10.18
C GLU A 62 9.91 -4.25 -10.65
N LEU A 63 9.97 -3.22 -9.82
CA LEU A 63 9.54 -1.86 -10.19
C LEU A 63 10.35 -1.34 -11.38
N THR A 64 11.67 -1.51 -11.36
CA THR A 64 12.56 -1.09 -12.45
C THR A 64 12.22 -1.83 -13.73
N LYS A 65 12.03 -3.14 -13.66
CA LYS A 65 11.65 -3.98 -14.82
C LYS A 65 10.35 -3.50 -15.46
N ARG A 66 9.42 -2.99 -14.66
CA ARG A 66 8.12 -2.50 -15.12
C ARG A 66 8.13 -1.03 -15.51
N GLY A 67 9.27 -0.35 -15.40
CA GLY A 67 9.37 1.07 -15.71
C GLY A 67 8.66 1.98 -14.72
N ILE A 68 8.48 1.51 -13.48
CA ILE A 68 7.80 2.28 -12.42
C ILE A 68 8.85 3.11 -11.67
N PRO A 69 8.75 4.46 -11.70
CA PRO A 69 9.66 5.30 -10.91
C PRO A 69 9.39 5.11 -9.42
N PHE A 70 10.44 5.15 -8.61
CA PHE A 70 10.31 5.09 -7.17
C PHE A 70 11.40 5.92 -6.50
N ASP A 71 11.10 6.37 -5.28
CA ASP A 71 12.07 7.11 -4.46
C ASP A 71 13.05 6.11 -3.82
N SER A 72 14.31 6.13 -4.27
CA SER A 72 15.35 5.23 -3.74
C SER A 72 15.69 5.52 -2.27
N ASN A 73 15.26 6.67 -1.74
CA ASN A 73 15.48 7.04 -0.35
C ASN A 73 14.34 6.63 0.57
N LYS A 74 13.30 6.00 0.02
CA LYS A 74 12.18 5.49 0.83
C LYS A 74 12.69 4.50 1.86
N ARG A 75 12.31 4.72 3.12
CA ARG A 75 12.67 3.86 4.25
C ARG A 75 11.39 3.36 4.93
N ALA A 76 11.48 2.17 5.53
CA ALA A 76 10.37 1.62 6.29
C ALA A 76 10.01 2.55 7.46
N VAL A 77 8.71 2.78 7.62
CA VAL A 77 8.16 3.52 8.77
C VAL A 77 7.01 2.71 9.34
N GLN A 78 6.76 2.83 10.64
CA GLN A 78 5.64 2.14 11.27
C GLN A 78 4.40 3.02 11.24
N ALA A 79 3.26 2.43 10.95
CA ALA A 79 1.97 3.10 11.07
C ALA A 79 1.72 3.46 12.54
N THR A 80 1.07 4.59 12.77
CA THR A 80 0.74 5.07 14.10
C THR A 80 -0.76 5.23 14.26
N LYS A 81 -1.21 5.39 15.50
CA LYS A 81 -2.63 5.64 15.78
C LYS A 81 -3.10 6.94 15.13
N GLU A 82 -2.24 7.94 15.06
CA GLU A 82 -2.53 9.24 14.45
C GLU A 82 -2.78 9.14 12.94
N ASP A 83 -2.22 8.13 12.28
CA ASP A 83 -2.43 7.92 10.85
C ASP A 83 -3.91 7.66 10.54
N TYR A 84 -4.66 7.13 11.49
CA TYR A 84 -6.09 6.89 11.29
C TYR A 84 -6.86 8.18 10.96
N ASP A 85 -6.55 9.25 11.65
CA ASP A 85 -7.22 10.55 11.41
C ASP A 85 -6.65 11.27 10.18
N LYS A 86 -5.39 10.99 9.85
CA LYS A 86 -4.67 11.67 8.78
C LYS A 86 -5.07 11.17 7.39
N TYR A 87 -5.38 9.87 7.25
CA TYR A 87 -5.69 9.25 5.96
C TYR A 87 -7.17 8.93 5.83
N ASP A 88 -7.67 8.93 4.58
CA ASP A 88 -9.04 8.53 4.28
C ASP A 88 -9.17 7.00 4.21
N TYR A 89 -8.11 6.34 3.77
CA TYR A 89 -8.03 4.88 3.67
C TYR A 89 -6.71 4.37 4.20
N LEU A 90 -6.76 3.29 4.98
CA LEU A 90 -5.61 2.50 5.36
C LEU A 90 -5.77 1.15 4.68
N ILE A 91 -4.99 0.92 3.62
CA ILE A 91 -5.20 -0.21 2.72
C ILE A 91 -4.12 -1.25 2.92
N CYS A 92 -4.51 -2.41 3.45
CA CYS A 92 -3.64 -3.52 3.78
C CYS A 92 -3.52 -4.50 2.62
N MET A 93 -2.46 -5.31 2.63
CA MET A 93 -2.22 -6.29 1.57
C MET A 93 -2.91 -7.62 1.86
N GLU A 94 -3.06 -7.97 3.14
CA GLU A 94 -3.66 -9.24 3.55
C GLU A 94 -4.36 -9.12 4.91
N ALA A 95 -5.16 -10.12 5.25
CA ALA A 95 -5.96 -10.13 6.49
C ALA A 95 -5.09 -9.99 7.74
N MET A 96 -3.88 -10.56 7.76
CA MET A 96 -2.98 -10.43 8.90
C MET A 96 -2.58 -8.98 9.15
N ASN A 97 -2.37 -8.20 8.09
CA ASN A 97 -2.07 -6.77 8.22
C ASN A 97 -3.25 -6.02 8.86
N VAL A 98 -4.47 -6.36 8.47
CA VAL A 98 -5.68 -5.76 9.06
C VAL A 98 -5.72 -6.03 10.57
N ARG A 99 -5.50 -7.28 10.97
CA ARG A 99 -5.50 -7.65 12.38
C ARG A 99 -4.43 -6.92 13.18
N ASP A 100 -3.21 -6.84 12.63
CA ASP A 100 -2.10 -6.16 13.29
C ASP A 100 -2.31 -4.65 13.37
N LEU A 101 -2.88 -4.07 12.30
CA LEU A 101 -3.19 -2.65 12.26
C LEU A 101 -4.25 -2.28 13.31
N MET A 102 -5.24 -3.14 13.51
CA MET A 102 -6.28 -2.90 14.52
C MET A 102 -5.70 -2.79 15.93
N ARG A 103 -4.61 -3.50 16.23
CA ARG A 103 -3.90 -3.36 17.50
C ARG A 103 -3.26 -1.98 17.68
N ILE A 104 -2.89 -1.33 16.59
CA ILE A 104 -2.27 0.00 16.61
C ILE A 104 -3.35 1.08 16.74
N ILE A 105 -4.39 1.02 15.93
CA ILE A 105 -5.42 2.07 15.87
C ILE A 105 -6.54 1.86 16.90
N GLY A 106 -6.73 0.65 17.40
CA GLY A 106 -7.73 0.29 18.40
C GLY A 106 -9.09 -0.06 17.81
N PHE A 107 -9.69 0.81 17.03
CA PHE A 107 -11.04 0.60 16.47
C PHE A 107 -11.19 1.37 15.16
N ASP A 108 -11.79 0.73 14.17
CA ASP A 108 -12.03 1.33 12.84
C ASP A 108 -13.43 1.96 12.78
N LYS A 109 -13.61 3.05 13.52
CA LYS A 109 -14.89 3.74 13.68
C LYS A 109 -15.48 4.21 12.35
N GLU A 110 -14.64 4.67 11.43
CA GLU A 110 -15.08 5.28 10.18
C GLU A 110 -14.93 4.34 8.98
N HIS A 111 -14.67 3.06 9.24
CA HIS A 111 -14.53 2.02 8.20
C HIS A 111 -13.46 2.37 7.14
N LYS A 112 -12.32 2.89 7.59
CA LYS A 112 -11.21 3.29 6.71
C LYS A 112 -10.30 2.12 6.33
N VAL A 113 -10.29 1.04 7.12
CA VAL A 113 -9.39 -0.09 6.91
C VAL A 113 -9.96 -1.04 5.89
N LYS A 114 -9.22 -1.26 4.80
CA LYS A 114 -9.59 -2.14 3.69
C LYS A 114 -8.40 -3.01 3.31
N LYS A 115 -8.65 -4.12 2.60
CA LYS A 115 -7.58 -4.80 1.86
C LYS A 115 -7.59 -4.29 0.43
N LEU A 116 -6.42 -4.27 -0.21
CA LEU A 116 -6.30 -3.73 -1.57
C LEU A 116 -7.22 -4.47 -2.55
N LEU A 117 -7.27 -5.80 -2.47
CA LEU A 117 -8.11 -6.59 -3.37
C LEU A 117 -9.61 -6.53 -3.04
N ASP A 118 -10.00 -5.92 -1.90
CA ASP A 118 -11.42 -5.67 -1.63
C ASP A 118 -12.05 -4.71 -2.64
N PHE A 119 -11.24 -3.90 -3.31
CA PHE A 119 -11.73 -2.99 -4.35
C PHE A 119 -12.02 -3.71 -5.67
N THR A 120 -11.52 -4.93 -5.84
CA THR A 120 -11.79 -5.78 -7.01
C THR A 120 -13.08 -6.56 -6.78
N ASN A 121 -13.58 -7.23 -7.83
CA ASN A 121 -14.81 -8.03 -7.71
C ASN A 121 -14.59 -9.41 -7.09
N HIS A 122 -13.33 -9.84 -6.87
CA HIS A 122 -13.05 -11.16 -6.27
C HIS A 122 -12.45 -11.09 -4.86
N GLY A 123 -11.91 -9.96 -4.44
CA GLY A 123 -11.28 -9.84 -3.12
C GLY A 123 -10.03 -10.70 -2.98
N GLY A 124 -9.66 -10.96 -1.73
CA GLY A 124 -8.55 -11.86 -1.40
C GLY A 124 -7.34 -11.13 -0.82
N ASP A 125 -6.28 -11.91 -0.59
CA ASP A 125 -5.03 -11.44 -0.04
C ASP A 125 -3.96 -11.40 -1.13
N ILE A 126 -3.03 -10.46 -1.02
CA ILE A 126 -1.84 -10.41 -1.87
C ILE A 126 -0.73 -11.16 -1.16
N ALA A 127 -0.27 -12.26 -1.78
CA ALA A 127 0.78 -13.10 -1.20
C ALA A 127 2.06 -12.32 -0.93
N ASP A 128 2.71 -12.64 0.19
CA ASP A 128 3.98 -12.01 0.54
C ASP A 128 5.10 -12.63 -0.31
N PRO A 129 5.72 -11.85 -1.20
CA PRO A 129 6.74 -12.38 -2.10
C PRO A 129 8.05 -12.72 -1.37
N TRP A 130 8.23 -12.28 -0.12
CA TRP A 130 9.33 -12.73 0.72
C TRP A 130 9.32 -14.25 0.87
N TYR A 131 8.10 -14.82 1.02
CA TYR A 131 7.93 -16.28 1.19
C TYR A 131 7.73 -17.00 -0.14
N SER A 132 6.94 -16.45 -1.05
CA SER A 132 6.64 -17.09 -2.33
C SER A 132 7.76 -16.94 -3.36
N GLY A 133 8.56 -15.88 -3.26
CA GLY A 133 9.55 -15.54 -4.26
C GLY A 133 8.95 -14.99 -5.56
N ASP A 134 7.64 -14.86 -5.65
CA ASP A 134 6.95 -14.48 -6.89
C ASP A 134 6.57 -13.00 -6.90
N PHE A 135 7.52 -12.16 -7.24
CA PHE A 135 7.32 -10.71 -7.33
C PHE A 135 6.44 -10.32 -8.51
N THR A 136 6.41 -11.13 -9.56
CA THR A 136 5.54 -10.89 -10.72
C THR A 136 4.07 -11.03 -10.33
N ALA A 137 3.71 -12.07 -9.58
CA ALA A 137 2.33 -12.25 -9.11
C ALA A 137 1.92 -11.11 -8.18
N THR A 138 2.81 -10.71 -7.26
CA THR A 138 2.58 -9.58 -6.36
C THR A 138 2.34 -8.29 -7.16
N TYR A 139 3.17 -8.02 -8.15
CA TYR A 139 3.01 -6.84 -9.02
C TYR A 139 1.65 -6.84 -9.71
N LYS A 140 1.25 -7.96 -10.29
CA LYS A 140 -0.03 -8.07 -11.01
C LYS A 140 -1.22 -7.83 -10.09
N ASP A 141 -1.19 -8.39 -8.88
CA ASP A 141 -2.27 -8.21 -7.90
C ASP A 141 -2.36 -6.75 -7.44
N ILE A 142 -1.22 -6.11 -7.20
CA ILE A 142 -1.19 -4.71 -6.80
C ILE A 142 -1.73 -3.82 -7.91
N VAL A 143 -1.34 -4.05 -9.14
CA VAL A 143 -1.84 -3.28 -10.30
C VAL A 143 -3.36 -3.43 -10.41
N GLU A 144 -3.88 -4.64 -10.25
CA GLU A 144 -5.32 -4.88 -10.31
C GLU A 144 -6.06 -4.09 -9.23
N GLY A 145 -5.58 -4.15 -7.99
CA GLY A 145 -6.18 -3.41 -6.88
C GLY A 145 -6.12 -1.91 -7.05
N CYS A 146 -4.97 -1.38 -7.46
CA CYS A 146 -4.81 0.06 -7.70
C CYS A 146 -5.70 0.54 -8.85
N ARG A 147 -5.80 -0.24 -9.93
CA ARG A 147 -6.69 0.08 -11.04
C ARG A 147 -8.14 0.15 -10.57
N ALA A 148 -8.56 -0.80 -9.73
CA ALA A 148 -9.92 -0.82 -9.20
C ALA A 148 -10.22 0.43 -8.36
N ILE A 149 -9.27 0.90 -7.55
CA ILE A 149 -9.43 2.14 -6.78
C ILE A 149 -9.63 3.33 -7.72
N ILE A 150 -8.80 3.45 -8.74
CA ILE A 150 -8.87 4.58 -9.67
C ILE A 150 -10.19 4.56 -10.45
N GLU A 151 -10.65 3.39 -10.87
CA GLU A 151 -11.93 3.25 -11.56
C GLU A 151 -13.10 3.69 -10.67
N LYS A 152 -13.11 3.27 -9.41
CA LYS A 152 -14.13 3.69 -8.44
C LYS A 152 -14.09 5.21 -8.21
N TYR A 153 -12.91 5.79 -8.16
CA TYR A 153 -12.78 7.24 -8.06
C TYR A 153 -13.42 7.94 -9.24
N LYS A 154 -13.14 7.48 -10.46
CA LYS A 154 -13.71 8.07 -11.68
C LYS A 154 -15.22 7.92 -11.74
N GLU A 155 -15.75 6.84 -11.17
CA GLU A 155 -17.20 6.58 -11.11
C GLU A 155 -17.89 7.36 -9.98
N GLY A 156 -17.13 8.03 -9.12
CA GLY A 156 -17.66 8.74 -7.97
C GLY A 156 -18.11 7.85 -6.82
N THR A 157 -17.64 6.59 -6.77
CA THR A 157 -18.08 5.61 -5.76
C THR A 157 -17.04 5.31 -4.69
N LEU A 158 -15.86 5.90 -4.77
CA LEU A 158 -14.75 5.55 -3.88
C LEU A 158 -15.02 5.88 -2.41
N CYS A 159 -15.61 7.01 -2.12
CA CYS A 159 -15.82 7.49 -0.75
C CYS A 159 -17.19 7.13 -0.17
N GLN A 160 -17.76 6.03 -0.63
CA GLN A 160 -19.09 5.58 -0.16
C GLN A 160 -19.03 4.32 0.68
#